data_75d2c8934823e06cc360c16184f8c797
#
_entry.id   75d2c8934823e06cc360c16184f8c797
#
_cell.length_a   1.000
_cell.length_b   1.000
_cell.length_c   1.000
_cell.angle_alpha   90.00
_cell.angle_beta   90.00
_cell.angle_gamma   90.00
#
_symmetry.space_group_name_H-M   'P 1'
#
loop_
_entity.id
_entity.type
_entity.pdbx_description
1 polymer ?
#
loop_
_entity_poly.entity_id
_entity_poly.type
_entity_poly.pdbx_seq_one_letter_code
_entity_poly.pdbx_strand_id
1 'polypeptide(L)'
;SSAASDVYKRQGLARDAFLHTADYDAAVSAWFVDQLSEGEVTTPLRYGENSHQKATVTRIGTTGLANAKQFNGKEMSYNNYQDADAAWRAAWDHERPCVAIIKHANPCGIAVSEESIAAAHRAAHACDPMSAFGGVIAVNREVTVEMAEQVKEIFTEVIVAPSYEEGAIDVLKSKKNLRVLQAEYEAPQAELKYISGGMLTQEPDTYQAEGDNPANWTLAAGEALNESDLAQLEFAWRSVRAVKSNAILLAKDNATVGVGMGQVNRVDSAKLAVERANTLADGTNRSEGSFAASDAFFPFADGLEVLLDAGVKAVVQPGGSIRDEEVIEAAKMAGVTMYFTGTRHFFH
;
A
#
# COMPACT_ATOMS: atom_id res chain seq x y z
N SER A 1 -45.60 35.64 -9.31
CA SER A 1 -44.33 35.58 -8.55
C SER A 1 -44.51 35.07 -7.09
N SER A 2 -45.68 35.20 -6.45
CA SER A 2 -45.88 34.74 -5.06
C SER A 2 -45.95 33.18 -4.96
N ALA A 3 -46.61 32.54 -5.92
CA ALA A 3 -46.74 31.06 -5.94
C ALA A 3 -45.39 30.32 -6.08
N ALA A 4 -44.46 30.82 -6.90
CA ALA A 4 -43.12 30.23 -7.03
C ALA A 4 -42.30 30.37 -5.73
N SER A 5 -42.39 31.53 -5.08
CA SER A 5 -41.76 31.76 -3.77
C SER A 5 -42.28 30.81 -2.67
N ASP A 6 -43.58 30.47 -2.73
CA ASP A 6 -44.21 29.53 -1.78
C ASP A 6 -43.79 28.07 -2.02
N VAL A 7 -43.58 27.67 -3.28
CA VAL A 7 -43.06 26.34 -3.62
C VAL A 7 -41.65 26.17 -3.11
N TYR A 8 -40.75 27.12 -3.35
CA TYR A 8 -39.36 27.04 -2.84
C TYR A 8 -39.29 27.04 -1.31
N LYS A 9 -40.16 27.80 -0.61
CA LYS A 9 -40.25 27.73 0.84
C LYS A 9 -40.69 26.36 1.33
N ARG A 10 -41.70 25.75 0.69
CA ARG A 10 -42.17 24.40 1.06
C ARG A 10 -41.12 23.34 0.80
N GLN A 11 -40.39 23.45 -0.31
CA GLN A 11 -39.27 22.56 -0.59
C GLN A 11 -38.14 22.71 0.42
N GLY A 12 -37.80 23.93 0.84
CA GLY A 12 -36.83 24.18 1.90
C GLY A 12 -37.24 23.55 3.22
N LEU A 13 -38.50 23.76 3.65
CA LEU A 13 -39.05 23.17 4.88
C LEU A 13 -39.09 21.62 4.81
N ALA A 14 -39.44 21.06 3.65
CA ALA A 14 -39.42 19.60 3.46
C ALA A 14 -38.00 19.05 3.57
N ARG A 15 -37.02 19.69 2.90
CA ARG A 15 -35.61 19.34 3.02
C ARG A 15 -35.16 19.37 4.49
N ASP A 16 -35.43 20.42 5.19
CA ASP A 16 -35.01 20.60 6.59
C ASP A 16 -35.68 19.58 7.52
N ALA A 17 -36.96 19.22 7.27
CA ALA A 17 -37.64 18.15 7.99
C ALA A 17 -36.99 16.76 7.71
N PHE A 18 -36.63 16.44 6.45
CA PHE A 18 -35.96 15.20 6.12
C PHE A 18 -34.54 15.14 6.71
N LEU A 19 -33.77 16.24 6.68
CA LEU A 19 -32.47 16.32 7.33
C LEU A 19 -32.59 16.07 8.85
N HIS A 20 -33.54 16.72 9.51
CA HIS A 20 -33.79 16.51 10.94
C HIS A 20 -34.16 15.05 11.27
N THR A 21 -34.97 14.40 10.42
CA THR A 21 -35.32 12.98 10.59
C THR A 21 -34.12 12.10 10.38
N ALA A 22 -33.31 12.37 9.37
CA ALA A 22 -32.07 11.60 9.10
C ALA A 22 -31.05 11.73 10.24
N ASP A 23 -30.87 12.93 10.81
CA ASP A 23 -30.02 13.16 11.98
C ASP A 23 -30.52 12.41 13.20
N TYR A 24 -31.84 12.37 13.40
CA TYR A 24 -32.48 11.63 14.50
C TYR A 24 -32.26 10.11 14.31
N ASP A 25 -32.53 9.58 13.11
CA ASP A 25 -32.34 8.17 12.82
C ASP A 25 -30.87 7.74 12.94
N ALA A 26 -29.95 8.60 12.52
CA ALA A 26 -28.51 8.39 12.71
C ALA A 26 -28.12 8.35 14.20
N ALA A 27 -28.68 9.27 15.01
CA ALA A 27 -28.43 9.29 16.45
C ALA A 27 -29.03 8.06 17.16
N VAL A 28 -30.24 7.64 16.77
CA VAL A 28 -30.88 6.43 17.29
C VAL A 28 -30.09 5.18 16.89
N SER A 29 -29.66 5.10 15.63
CA SER A 29 -28.83 3.99 15.15
C SER A 29 -27.50 3.92 15.92
N ALA A 30 -26.82 5.06 16.09
CA ALA A 30 -25.58 5.13 16.88
C ALA A 30 -25.79 4.69 18.34
N TRP A 31 -26.91 5.10 18.95
CA TRP A 31 -27.27 4.68 20.31
C TRP A 31 -27.51 3.16 20.38
N PHE A 32 -28.24 2.56 19.42
CA PHE A 32 -28.42 1.11 19.38
C PHE A 32 -27.12 0.36 19.17
N VAL A 33 -26.23 0.85 18.31
CA VAL A 33 -24.88 0.28 18.14
C VAL A 33 -24.13 0.29 19.46
N ASP A 34 -24.15 1.42 20.20
CA ASP A 34 -23.49 1.54 21.50
C ASP A 34 -24.09 0.60 22.56
N GLN A 35 -25.43 0.48 22.62
CA GLN A 35 -26.13 -0.31 23.64
C GLN A 35 -26.20 -1.82 23.35
N LEU A 36 -26.22 -2.22 22.07
CA LEU A 36 -26.41 -3.59 21.66
C LEU A 36 -25.12 -4.28 21.17
N SER A 37 -24.03 -3.52 21.02
CA SER A 37 -22.73 -4.11 20.70
C SER A 37 -22.21 -4.85 21.93
N GLU A 38 -22.09 -6.16 21.84
CA GLU A 38 -21.39 -6.97 22.83
C GLU A 38 -19.87 -6.67 22.71
N GLY A 39 -19.35 -5.78 23.57
CA GLY A 39 -17.95 -5.42 23.63
C GLY A 39 -17.65 -3.92 23.37
N GLU A 40 -16.50 -3.47 23.79
CA GLU A 40 -16.04 -2.09 23.56
C GLU A 40 -15.85 -1.84 22.07
N VAL A 41 -16.76 -1.08 21.46
CA VAL A 41 -16.66 -0.63 20.05
C VAL A 41 -15.47 0.31 19.88
N THR A 42 -15.19 1.10 20.91
CA THR A 42 -14.08 2.07 20.90
C THR A 42 -13.13 1.83 22.07
N THR A 43 -11.84 1.70 21.74
CA THR A 43 -10.76 1.49 22.73
C THR A 43 -9.81 2.68 22.71
N PRO A 44 -9.50 3.32 23.87
CA PRO A 44 -8.48 4.33 23.95
C PRO A 44 -7.10 3.76 23.58
N LEU A 45 -6.34 4.51 22.80
CA LEU A 45 -4.93 4.25 22.54
C LEU A 45 -4.06 5.08 23.49
N ARG A 46 -2.84 4.62 23.74
CA ARG A 46 -1.92 5.32 24.64
C ARG A 46 -1.74 6.78 24.26
N TYR A 47 -1.65 7.08 22.97
CA TYR A 47 -1.63 8.41 22.33
C TYR A 47 -1.85 8.25 20.83
N GLY A 48 -2.01 9.34 20.10
CA GLY A 48 -2.18 9.37 18.66
C GLY A 48 -0.85 9.20 17.92
N GLU A 49 -0.76 9.82 16.75
CA GLU A 49 0.48 9.84 15.97
C GLU A 49 1.64 10.42 16.79
N ASN A 50 1.35 11.46 17.58
CA ASN A 50 2.27 12.10 18.49
C ASN A 50 1.82 11.95 19.95
N SER A 51 2.78 11.97 20.88
CA SER A 51 2.56 11.67 22.31
C SER A 51 1.59 12.60 23.04
N HIS A 52 1.36 13.81 22.54
CA HIS A 52 0.42 14.78 23.11
C HIS A 52 -1.02 14.64 22.57
N GLN A 53 -1.25 13.82 21.56
CA GLN A 53 -2.55 13.63 20.93
C GLN A 53 -3.32 12.48 21.60
N LYS A 54 -4.58 12.72 21.93
CA LYS A 54 -5.48 11.63 22.34
C LYS A 54 -5.95 10.87 21.11
N ALA A 55 -6.07 9.57 21.21
CA ALA A 55 -6.54 8.72 20.13
C ALA A 55 -7.34 7.51 20.63
N THR A 56 -8.15 6.99 19.75
CA THR A 56 -8.95 5.78 19.95
C THR A 56 -8.88 4.92 18.69
N VAL A 57 -9.10 3.63 18.83
CA VAL A 57 -9.48 2.73 17.75
C VAL A 57 -10.94 2.33 17.93
N THR A 58 -11.74 2.54 16.91
CA THR A 58 -13.14 2.07 16.88
C THR A 58 -13.20 0.85 15.96
N ARG A 59 -13.71 -0.26 16.52
CA ARG A 59 -13.92 -1.49 15.77
C ARG A 59 -15.25 -1.43 15.04
N ILE A 60 -15.22 -1.83 13.77
CA ILE A 60 -16.40 -1.92 12.91
C ILE A 60 -16.47 -3.37 12.42
N GLY A 61 -17.61 -4.03 12.64
CA GLY A 61 -17.72 -5.46 12.28
C GLY A 61 -16.93 -6.38 13.21
N THR A 62 -16.59 -7.57 12.72
CA THR A 62 -15.93 -8.65 13.49
C THR A 62 -14.62 -9.14 12.87
N THR A 63 -14.31 -8.73 11.64
CA THR A 63 -13.13 -9.10 10.87
C THR A 63 -12.16 -7.93 10.73
N GLY A 64 -11.14 -8.10 9.94
CA GLY A 64 -10.16 -7.04 9.66
C GLY A 64 -9.15 -6.79 10.77
N LEU A 65 -8.23 -5.89 10.48
CA LEU A 65 -7.07 -5.61 11.32
C LEU A 65 -7.43 -5.04 12.71
N ALA A 66 -8.46 -4.20 12.80
CA ALA A 66 -8.90 -3.63 14.07
C ALA A 66 -9.44 -4.69 15.05
N ASN A 67 -9.92 -5.82 14.52
CA ASN A 67 -10.42 -6.97 15.26
C ASN A 67 -9.41 -8.12 15.37
N ALA A 68 -8.15 -7.89 14.97
CA ALA A 68 -7.11 -8.90 14.99
C ALA A 68 -6.90 -9.50 16.40
N LYS A 69 -6.71 -10.81 16.45
CA LYS A 69 -6.30 -11.51 17.67
C LYS A 69 -4.81 -11.28 17.91
N GLN A 70 -4.47 -10.69 19.05
CA GLN A 70 -3.08 -10.47 19.43
C GLN A 70 -2.59 -11.59 20.34
N PHE A 71 -1.48 -12.25 19.97
CA PHE A 71 -0.88 -13.38 20.74
C PHE A 71 0.29 -12.98 21.59
N ASN A 72 0.96 -11.86 21.27
CA ASN A 72 2.17 -11.41 21.96
C ASN A 72 2.37 -9.90 21.84
N GLY A 73 3.23 -9.35 22.69
CA GLY A 73 3.68 -7.96 22.66
C GLY A 73 2.82 -7.00 23.48
N LYS A 74 3.20 -5.74 23.44
CA LYS A 74 2.45 -4.63 24.03
C LYS A 74 1.21 -4.32 23.20
N GLU A 75 0.29 -3.54 23.75
CA GLU A 75 -0.84 -2.99 23.02
C GLU A 75 -0.39 -2.28 21.74
N MET A 76 -1.23 -2.33 20.71
CA MET A 76 -1.01 -1.60 19.46
C MET A 76 -1.07 -0.10 19.70
N SER A 77 -0.13 0.64 19.14
CA SER A 77 -0.20 2.11 19.09
C SER A 77 -0.94 2.57 17.83
N TYR A 78 -1.30 3.84 17.79
CA TYR A 78 -1.86 4.48 16.61
C TYR A 78 -0.99 4.25 15.37
N ASN A 79 0.33 4.49 15.48
CA ASN A 79 1.28 4.30 14.37
C ASN A 79 1.41 2.82 13.98
N ASN A 80 1.32 1.89 14.94
CA ASN A 80 1.31 0.46 14.61
C ASN A 80 0.09 0.07 13.79
N TYR A 81 -1.10 0.63 14.07
CA TYR A 81 -2.29 0.38 13.25
C TYR A 81 -2.13 0.94 11.85
N GLN A 82 -1.62 2.17 11.69
CA GLN A 82 -1.38 2.77 10.37
C GLN A 82 -0.39 1.95 9.53
N ASP A 83 0.74 1.59 10.10
CA ASP A 83 1.77 0.81 9.39
C ASP A 83 1.29 -0.62 9.11
N ALA A 84 0.53 -1.23 10.05
CA ALA A 84 -0.02 -2.56 9.86
C ALA A 84 -1.12 -2.59 8.78
N ASP A 85 -1.97 -1.56 8.69
CA ASP A 85 -2.97 -1.45 7.63
C ASP A 85 -2.31 -1.28 6.25
N ALA A 86 -1.31 -0.40 6.16
CA ALA A 86 -0.54 -0.22 4.93
C ALA A 86 0.16 -1.53 4.50
N ALA A 87 0.77 -2.25 5.44
CA ALA A 87 1.42 -3.53 5.16
C ALA A 87 0.41 -4.62 4.75
N TRP A 88 -0.73 -4.66 5.44
CA TRP A 88 -1.80 -5.62 5.19
C TRP A 88 -2.38 -5.45 3.80
N ARG A 89 -2.73 -4.22 3.42
CA ARG A 89 -3.20 -3.89 2.06
C ARG A 89 -2.17 -4.24 1.01
N ALA A 90 -0.91 -3.84 1.19
CA ALA A 90 0.18 -4.13 0.25
C ALA A 90 0.41 -5.63 0.04
N ALA A 91 0.31 -6.46 1.09
CA ALA A 91 0.46 -7.91 0.96
C ALA A 91 -0.70 -8.56 0.22
N TRP A 92 -1.94 -8.08 0.44
CA TRP A 92 -3.15 -8.63 -0.17
C TRP A 92 -3.44 -8.10 -1.58
N ASP A 93 -2.71 -7.10 -2.06
CA ASP A 93 -2.74 -6.70 -3.47
C ASP A 93 -2.16 -7.79 -4.40
N HIS A 94 -1.46 -8.78 -3.84
CA HIS A 94 -0.86 -9.89 -4.57
C HIS A 94 -1.61 -11.20 -4.34
N GLU A 95 -1.86 -11.95 -5.43
CA GLU A 95 -2.49 -13.27 -5.36
C GLU A 95 -1.49 -14.37 -4.95
N ARG A 96 -0.22 -14.20 -5.31
CA ARG A 96 0.87 -15.09 -4.93
C ARG A 96 1.25 -14.92 -3.45
N PRO A 97 1.92 -15.90 -2.82
CA PRO A 97 2.44 -15.73 -1.46
C PRO A 97 3.31 -14.48 -1.37
N CYS A 98 2.87 -13.50 -0.58
CA CYS A 98 3.46 -12.17 -0.51
C CYS A 98 3.83 -11.78 0.92
N VAL A 99 4.96 -11.10 1.05
CA VAL A 99 5.40 -10.40 2.25
C VAL A 99 5.60 -8.92 1.94
N ALA A 100 4.99 -8.07 2.73
CA ALA A 100 5.21 -6.63 2.71
C ALA A 100 5.81 -6.17 4.05
N ILE A 101 6.90 -5.42 3.98
CA ILE A 101 7.57 -4.80 5.14
C ILE A 101 7.40 -3.30 4.99
N ILE A 102 6.68 -2.69 5.93
CA ILE A 102 6.28 -1.28 5.88
C ILE A 102 6.86 -0.53 7.09
N LYS A 103 7.21 0.71 6.88
CA LYS A 103 7.56 1.66 7.93
C LYS A 103 7.14 3.06 7.53
N HIS A 104 6.44 3.76 8.43
CA HIS A 104 5.88 5.09 8.14
C HIS A 104 4.98 5.08 6.89
N ALA A 105 4.12 4.04 6.81
CA ALA A 105 3.19 3.80 5.71
C ALA A 105 3.82 3.75 4.31
N ASN A 106 5.13 3.41 4.21
CA ASN A 106 5.82 3.19 2.94
C ASN A 106 6.57 1.86 2.95
N PRO A 107 6.71 1.19 1.80
CA PRO A 107 7.44 -0.06 1.71
C PRO A 107 8.95 0.10 1.96
N CYS A 108 9.47 -0.68 2.92
CA CYS A 108 10.88 -1.03 2.97
C CYS A 108 11.19 -2.15 1.97
N GLY A 109 10.21 -3.01 1.71
CA GLY A 109 10.28 -4.02 0.69
C GLY A 109 9.01 -4.85 0.59
N ILE A 110 8.70 -5.28 -0.63
CA ILE A 110 7.61 -6.20 -0.97
C ILE A 110 8.19 -7.30 -1.83
N ALA A 111 7.80 -8.54 -1.58
CA ALA A 111 8.20 -9.66 -2.43
C ALA A 111 7.14 -10.76 -2.45
N VAL A 112 7.10 -11.48 -3.57
CA VAL A 112 6.30 -12.69 -3.74
C VAL A 112 7.19 -13.88 -4.06
N SER A 113 6.82 -15.08 -3.61
CA SER A 113 7.58 -16.29 -3.89
C SER A 113 6.66 -17.50 -3.97
N GLU A 114 6.84 -18.31 -5.02
CA GLU A 114 6.19 -19.62 -5.12
C GLU A 114 6.94 -20.71 -4.32
N GLU A 115 8.19 -20.43 -3.92
CA GLU A 115 8.99 -21.37 -3.14
C GLU A 115 8.44 -21.50 -1.72
N SER A 116 8.36 -20.37 -0.99
CA SER A 116 7.83 -20.32 0.36
C SER A 116 7.58 -18.88 0.83
N ILE A 117 6.75 -18.72 1.86
CA ILE A 117 6.56 -17.40 2.50
C ILE A 117 7.86 -16.93 3.18
N ALA A 118 8.70 -17.84 3.64
CA ALA A 118 10.01 -17.53 4.20
C ALA A 118 10.98 -17.00 3.13
N ALA A 119 10.93 -17.52 1.88
CA ALA A 119 11.69 -16.98 0.77
C ALA A 119 11.22 -15.58 0.38
N ALA A 120 9.89 -15.34 0.35
CA ALA A 120 9.32 -14.01 0.14
C ALA A 120 9.78 -13.03 1.22
N HIS A 121 9.83 -13.44 2.49
CA HIS A 121 10.32 -12.59 3.58
C HIS A 121 11.78 -12.19 3.40
N ARG A 122 12.66 -13.14 3.07
CA ARG A 122 14.09 -12.84 2.79
C ARG A 122 14.23 -11.82 1.66
N ALA A 123 13.50 -12.02 0.58
CA ALA A 123 13.55 -11.15 -0.59
C ALA A 123 13.00 -9.74 -0.30
N ALA A 124 11.87 -9.63 0.41
CA ALA A 124 11.32 -8.34 0.84
C ALA A 124 12.28 -7.59 1.77
N HIS A 125 12.87 -8.29 2.75
CA HIS A 125 13.84 -7.70 3.68
C HIS A 125 15.10 -7.21 2.97
N ALA A 126 15.57 -7.91 1.94
CA ALA A 126 16.77 -7.57 1.19
C ALA A 126 16.66 -6.24 0.40
N CYS A 127 15.45 -5.73 0.19
CA CYS A 127 15.25 -4.45 -0.49
C CYS A 127 15.89 -3.28 0.28
N ASP A 128 15.55 -3.14 1.56
CA ASP A 128 16.11 -2.10 2.45
C ASP A 128 16.20 -2.65 3.89
N PRO A 129 17.26 -3.41 4.20
CA PRO A 129 17.43 -4.01 5.53
C PRO A 129 17.57 -2.98 6.66
N MET A 130 18.10 -1.79 6.34
CA MET A 130 18.27 -0.72 7.33
C MET A 130 16.92 -0.14 7.75
N SER A 131 16.03 0.16 6.79
CA SER A 131 14.71 0.71 7.08
C SER A 131 13.77 -0.34 7.64
N ALA A 132 13.91 -1.61 7.26
CA ALA A 132 13.12 -2.73 7.77
C ALA A 132 13.29 -2.94 9.29
N PHE A 133 14.41 -2.51 9.86
CA PHE A 133 14.62 -2.50 11.31
C PHE A 133 13.58 -1.61 12.01
N GLY A 134 12.73 -2.21 12.85
CA GLY A 134 11.60 -1.54 13.51
C GLY A 134 10.39 -1.34 12.60
N GLY A 135 10.31 -2.05 11.49
CA GLY A 135 9.16 -2.05 10.60
C GLY A 135 8.04 -2.99 11.04
N VAL A 136 6.98 -2.99 10.26
CA VAL A 136 5.80 -3.84 10.38
C VAL A 136 5.79 -4.82 9.21
N ILE A 137 5.54 -6.10 9.49
CA ILE A 137 5.48 -7.17 8.50
C ILE A 137 4.03 -7.61 8.34
N ALA A 138 3.55 -7.71 7.10
CA ALA A 138 2.30 -8.38 6.78
C ALA A 138 2.53 -9.46 5.73
N VAL A 139 1.75 -10.54 5.85
CA VAL A 139 1.76 -11.65 4.89
C VAL A 139 0.34 -12.04 4.50
N ASN A 140 0.14 -12.49 3.27
CA ASN A 140 -1.15 -12.95 2.79
C ASN A 140 -1.33 -14.49 2.85
N ARG A 141 -0.42 -15.18 3.52
CA ARG A 141 -0.44 -16.65 3.74
C ARG A 141 -0.04 -16.97 5.17
N GLU A 142 -0.08 -18.26 5.50
CA GLU A 142 0.39 -18.77 6.79
C GLU A 142 1.87 -18.45 7.02
N VAL A 143 2.19 -17.92 8.21
CA VAL A 143 3.58 -17.76 8.66
C VAL A 143 4.12 -19.11 9.10
N THR A 144 5.15 -19.61 8.41
CA THR A 144 5.83 -20.86 8.76
C THR A 144 6.81 -20.67 9.93
N VAL A 145 7.21 -21.77 10.56
CA VAL A 145 8.27 -21.76 11.59
C VAL A 145 9.57 -21.20 11.03
N GLU A 146 9.91 -21.56 9.76
CA GLU A 146 11.11 -21.03 9.08
C GLU A 146 11.06 -19.50 8.97
N MET A 147 9.93 -18.93 8.55
CA MET A 147 9.79 -17.47 8.50
C MET A 147 9.84 -16.85 9.89
N ALA A 148 9.19 -17.47 10.88
CA ALA A 148 9.21 -16.99 12.26
C ALA A 148 10.62 -16.90 12.83
N GLU A 149 11.50 -17.88 12.54
CA GLU A 149 12.91 -17.85 12.93
C GLU A 149 13.66 -16.68 12.27
N GLN A 150 13.39 -16.36 11.01
CA GLN A 150 13.99 -15.19 10.33
C GLN A 150 13.52 -13.87 10.96
N VAL A 151 12.22 -13.72 11.21
CA VAL A 151 11.64 -12.52 11.84
C VAL A 151 12.21 -12.31 13.24
N LYS A 152 12.44 -13.38 13.97
CA LYS A 152 13.02 -13.34 15.31
C LYS A 152 14.41 -12.68 15.35
N GLU A 153 15.21 -12.81 14.28
CA GLU A 153 16.56 -12.23 14.24
C GLU A 153 16.56 -10.70 13.97
N ILE A 154 15.41 -10.14 13.55
CA ILE A 154 15.29 -8.74 13.17
C ILE A 154 14.39 -8.03 14.20
N PHE A 155 14.74 -6.79 14.58
CA PHE A 155 13.83 -5.99 15.38
C PHE A 155 12.60 -5.60 14.53
N THR A 156 11.45 -6.18 14.87
CA THR A 156 10.16 -5.97 14.21
C THR A 156 9.14 -5.49 15.24
N GLU A 157 8.37 -4.47 14.92
CA GLU A 157 7.33 -3.92 15.80
C GLU A 157 6.05 -4.77 15.79
N VAL A 158 5.61 -5.19 14.62
CA VAL A 158 4.37 -5.93 14.40
C VAL A 158 4.57 -6.95 13.29
N ILE A 159 3.98 -8.14 13.45
CA ILE A 159 3.72 -9.08 12.36
C ILE A 159 2.23 -9.41 12.33
N VAL A 160 1.61 -9.35 11.16
CA VAL A 160 0.21 -9.71 10.93
C VAL A 160 0.08 -10.75 9.82
N ALA A 161 -0.70 -11.79 10.08
CA ALA A 161 -0.91 -12.91 9.16
C ALA A 161 -2.35 -13.47 9.29
N PRO A 162 -2.86 -14.19 8.26
CA PRO A 162 -4.14 -14.90 8.36
C PRO A 162 -4.04 -16.14 9.26
N SER A 163 -2.88 -16.77 9.33
CA SER A 163 -2.62 -17.93 10.20
C SER A 163 -1.13 -18.11 10.48
N TYR A 164 -0.84 -18.99 11.42
CA TYR A 164 0.51 -19.34 11.85
C TYR A 164 0.63 -20.86 11.95
N GLU A 165 1.69 -21.44 11.40
CA GLU A 165 2.05 -22.84 11.57
C GLU A 165 2.25 -23.17 13.05
N GLU A 166 1.97 -24.42 13.43
CA GLU A 166 2.20 -24.90 14.80
C GLU A 166 3.66 -24.66 15.22
N GLY A 167 3.86 -24.00 16.34
CA GLY A 167 5.19 -23.60 16.86
C GLY A 167 5.67 -22.22 16.38
N ALA A 168 5.19 -21.66 15.28
CA ALA A 168 5.64 -20.36 14.78
C ALA A 168 5.38 -19.22 15.78
N ILE A 169 4.20 -19.23 16.43
CA ILE A 169 3.87 -18.24 17.45
C ILE A 169 4.84 -18.34 18.64
N ASP A 170 5.24 -19.55 19.06
CA ASP A 170 6.14 -19.72 20.18
C ASP A 170 7.55 -19.20 19.89
N VAL A 171 8.02 -19.37 18.64
CA VAL A 171 9.25 -18.74 18.15
C VAL A 171 9.17 -17.22 18.27
N LEU A 172 8.09 -16.61 17.76
CA LEU A 172 7.88 -15.15 17.76
C LEU A 172 7.72 -14.57 19.18
N LYS A 173 7.08 -15.30 20.11
CA LYS A 173 6.94 -14.92 21.53
C LYS A 173 8.26 -14.77 22.27
N SER A 174 9.36 -15.36 21.76
CA SER A 174 10.70 -15.14 22.30
C SER A 174 11.11 -13.65 22.28
N LYS A 175 10.51 -12.86 21.41
CA LYS A 175 10.67 -11.39 21.33
C LYS A 175 9.54 -10.69 22.08
N LYS A 176 9.76 -10.39 23.35
CA LYS A 176 8.76 -9.85 24.29
C LYS A 176 7.95 -8.67 23.75
N ASN A 177 8.54 -7.80 22.93
CA ASN A 177 7.91 -6.57 22.45
C ASN A 177 7.29 -6.71 21.06
N LEU A 178 7.54 -7.81 20.34
CA LEU A 178 6.95 -8.07 19.01
C LEU A 178 5.45 -8.32 19.16
N ARG A 179 4.65 -7.53 18.49
CA ARG A 179 3.20 -7.74 18.41
C ARG A 179 2.90 -8.76 17.33
N VAL A 180 2.30 -9.87 17.74
CA VAL A 180 1.92 -10.97 16.83
C VAL A 180 0.43 -10.97 16.67
N LEU A 181 -0.06 -10.65 15.47
CA LEU A 181 -1.47 -10.47 15.16
C LEU A 181 -1.96 -11.51 14.15
N GLN A 182 -3.13 -12.06 14.40
CA GLN A 182 -3.88 -12.85 13.42
C GLN A 182 -5.14 -12.08 13.04
N ALA A 183 -5.36 -11.89 11.74
CA ALA A 183 -6.51 -11.21 11.20
C ALA A 183 -7.05 -11.92 9.97
N GLU A 184 -8.35 -11.85 9.74
CA GLU A 184 -8.96 -12.17 8.45
C GLU A 184 -8.89 -10.96 7.55
N TYR A 185 -8.58 -11.16 6.25
CA TYR A 185 -8.56 -10.05 5.30
C TYR A 185 -9.99 -9.62 5.00
N GLU A 186 -10.20 -8.33 5.09
CA GLU A 186 -11.41 -7.66 4.66
C GLU A 186 -11.01 -6.46 3.82
N ALA A 187 -11.48 -6.42 2.59
CA ALA A 187 -11.24 -5.29 1.72
C ALA A 187 -11.95 -4.04 2.28
N PRO A 188 -11.28 -2.88 2.34
CA PRO A 188 -11.93 -1.66 2.78
C PRO A 188 -13.11 -1.33 1.88
N GLN A 189 -14.22 -0.87 2.48
CA GLN A 189 -15.45 -0.53 1.73
C GLN A 189 -15.44 0.91 1.22
N ALA A 190 -14.81 1.81 1.96
CA ALA A 190 -14.67 3.21 1.61
C ALA A 190 -13.44 3.82 2.26
N GLU A 191 -12.85 4.79 1.61
CA GLU A 191 -11.81 5.63 2.19
C GLU A 191 -12.38 6.99 2.57
N LEU A 192 -12.13 7.41 3.81
CA LEU A 192 -12.63 8.64 4.39
C LEU A 192 -11.46 9.55 4.76
N LYS A 193 -11.50 10.80 4.31
CA LYS A 193 -10.50 11.80 4.67
C LYS A 193 -11.18 13.07 5.15
N TYR A 194 -10.95 13.43 6.41
CA TYR A 194 -11.46 14.68 6.96
C TYR A 194 -10.70 15.87 6.38
N ILE A 195 -11.46 16.89 5.99
CA ILE A 195 -10.96 18.20 5.54
C ILE A 195 -11.63 19.30 6.36
N SER A 196 -11.11 20.53 6.31
CA SER A 196 -11.74 21.65 7.00
C SER A 196 -13.18 21.84 6.52
N GLY A 197 -14.14 21.70 7.44
CA GLY A 197 -15.56 21.87 7.15
C GLY A 197 -16.25 20.70 6.43
N GLY A 198 -15.57 19.54 6.28
CA GLY A 198 -16.18 18.41 5.58
C GLY A 198 -15.34 17.14 5.57
N MET A 199 -15.77 16.19 4.76
CA MET A 199 -15.15 14.91 4.59
C MET A 199 -15.17 14.51 3.11
N LEU A 200 -14.03 14.02 2.60
CA LEU A 200 -13.95 13.35 1.31
C LEU A 200 -14.22 11.88 1.51
N THR A 201 -15.00 11.30 0.61
CA THR A 201 -15.28 9.86 0.57
C THR A 201 -14.99 9.37 -0.83
N GLN A 202 -14.26 8.26 -0.94
CA GLN A 202 -13.99 7.60 -2.22
C GLN A 202 -14.05 6.08 -2.06
N GLU A 203 -14.19 5.39 -3.18
CA GLU A 203 -13.94 3.95 -3.22
C GLU A 203 -12.45 3.69 -2.96
N PRO A 204 -12.10 2.60 -2.26
CA PRO A 204 -10.69 2.25 -2.08
C PRO A 204 -10.05 1.89 -3.42
N ASP A 205 -8.81 2.32 -3.59
CA ASP A 205 -8.00 1.90 -4.72
C ASP A 205 -7.51 0.47 -4.48
N THR A 206 -8.17 -0.48 -5.09
CA THR A 206 -7.78 -1.91 -5.12
C THR A 206 -7.32 -2.28 -6.52
N TYR A 207 -6.88 -3.51 -6.75
CA TYR A 207 -6.49 -3.98 -8.09
C TYR A 207 -7.74 -4.29 -8.92
N GLN A 208 -8.39 -3.26 -9.42
CA GLN A 208 -9.74 -3.32 -10.02
C GLN A 208 -9.90 -2.51 -11.30
N ALA A 209 -8.96 -1.61 -11.60
CA ALA A 209 -9.06 -0.75 -12.77
C ALA A 209 -8.72 -1.55 -14.05
N GLU A 210 -9.27 -1.11 -15.20
CA GLU A 210 -9.02 -1.77 -16.48
C GLU A 210 -7.52 -1.85 -16.83
N GLY A 211 -6.77 -0.80 -16.50
CA GLY A 211 -5.31 -0.73 -16.70
C GLY A 211 -4.48 -1.55 -15.71
N ASP A 212 -5.11 -2.22 -14.75
CA ASP A 212 -4.41 -3.13 -13.84
C ASP A 212 -4.10 -4.49 -14.49
N ASN A 213 -4.89 -4.87 -15.48
CA ASN A 213 -4.64 -6.10 -16.22
C ASN A 213 -3.59 -5.87 -17.32
N PRO A 214 -2.43 -6.55 -17.28
CA PRO A 214 -1.39 -6.40 -18.31
C PRO A 214 -1.85 -6.68 -19.75
N ALA A 215 -2.91 -7.47 -19.93
CA ALA A 215 -3.48 -7.73 -21.25
C ALA A 215 -4.07 -6.47 -21.90
N ASN A 216 -4.39 -5.45 -21.11
CA ASN A 216 -4.93 -4.16 -21.59
C ASN A 216 -3.83 -3.10 -21.78
N TRP A 217 -2.57 -3.41 -21.45
CA TRP A 217 -1.49 -2.46 -21.59
C TRP A 217 -1.12 -2.20 -23.05
N THR A 218 -0.83 -0.95 -23.37
CA THR A 218 -0.37 -0.55 -24.70
C THR A 218 1.15 -0.51 -24.74
N LEU A 219 1.76 -1.25 -25.66
CA LEU A 219 3.19 -1.17 -25.92
C LEU A 219 3.50 0.20 -26.56
N ALA A 220 4.15 1.09 -25.81
CA ALA A 220 4.48 2.44 -26.23
C ALA A 220 5.87 2.56 -26.87
N ALA A 221 6.84 1.76 -26.41
CA ALA A 221 8.21 1.72 -26.92
C ALA A 221 8.83 0.33 -26.77
N GLY A 222 9.83 0.03 -27.60
CA GLY A 222 10.59 -1.22 -27.55
C GLY A 222 9.85 -2.42 -28.13
N GLU A 223 10.25 -3.61 -27.72
CA GLU A 223 9.64 -4.89 -28.11
C GLU A 223 8.75 -5.44 -26.99
N ALA A 224 7.73 -6.21 -27.35
CA ALA A 224 6.87 -6.85 -26.37
C ALA A 224 7.68 -7.80 -25.49
N LEU A 225 7.45 -7.71 -24.17
CA LEU A 225 8.09 -8.59 -23.21
C LEU A 225 7.58 -10.02 -23.34
N ASN A 226 8.42 -10.99 -23.03
CA ASN A 226 7.97 -12.37 -22.81
C ASN A 226 7.13 -12.46 -21.53
N GLU A 227 6.44 -13.57 -21.34
CA GLU A 227 5.52 -13.80 -20.23
C GLU A 227 6.20 -13.62 -18.84
N SER A 228 7.43 -14.11 -18.69
CA SER A 228 8.17 -14.01 -17.43
C SER A 228 8.52 -12.56 -17.09
N ASP A 229 9.00 -11.80 -18.08
CA ASP A 229 9.35 -10.38 -17.91
C ASP A 229 8.10 -9.51 -17.68
N LEU A 230 7.00 -9.82 -18.38
CA LEU A 230 5.74 -9.13 -18.20
C LEU A 230 5.18 -9.34 -16.78
N ALA A 231 5.30 -10.56 -16.24
CA ALA A 231 4.92 -10.85 -14.86
C ALA A 231 5.76 -10.08 -13.82
N GLN A 232 7.06 -9.84 -14.11
CA GLN A 232 7.91 -8.98 -13.28
C GLN A 232 7.45 -7.51 -13.31
N LEU A 233 7.09 -7.04 -14.51
CA LEU A 233 6.60 -5.68 -14.66
C LEU A 233 5.21 -5.49 -14.00
N GLU A 234 4.34 -6.50 -14.07
CA GLU A 234 3.07 -6.53 -13.35
C GLU A 234 3.29 -6.51 -11.83
N PHE A 235 4.25 -7.30 -11.32
CA PHE A 235 4.61 -7.23 -9.91
C PHE A 235 5.03 -5.82 -9.47
N ALA A 236 5.84 -5.14 -10.29
CA ALA A 236 6.23 -3.75 -10.02
C ALA A 236 5.03 -2.81 -10.02
N TRP A 237 4.09 -2.99 -10.97
CA TRP A 237 2.86 -2.21 -11.07
C TRP A 237 1.93 -2.40 -9.87
N ARG A 238 1.72 -3.64 -9.43
CA ARG A 238 0.94 -3.95 -8.22
C ARG A 238 1.58 -3.32 -6.98
N SER A 239 2.91 -3.44 -6.86
CA SER A 239 3.64 -2.99 -5.68
C SER A 239 3.76 -1.48 -5.57
N VAL A 240 3.81 -0.71 -6.69
CA VAL A 240 3.95 0.75 -6.64
C VAL A 240 2.73 1.42 -6.01
N ARG A 241 1.56 0.79 -6.02
CA ARG A 241 0.32 1.28 -5.40
C ARG A 241 0.44 1.44 -3.88
N ALA A 242 1.32 0.67 -3.23
CA ALA A 242 1.59 0.78 -1.80
C ALA A 242 2.53 1.96 -1.45
N VAL A 243 3.03 2.70 -2.44
CA VAL A 243 4.04 3.75 -2.26
C VAL A 243 3.40 5.13 -2.31
N LYS A 244 3.71 5.98 -1.34
CA LYS A 244 3.22 7.37 -1.32
C LYS A 244 3.73 8.16 -2.54
N SER A 245 2.82 8.88 -3.18
CA SER A 245 3.08 9.69 -4.38
C SER A 245 4.01 10.89 -4.10
N ASN A 246 4.79 11.37 -5.06
CA ASN A 246 5.07 10.70 -6.32
C ASN A 246 5.91 9.47 -6.07
N ALA A 247 5.58 8.37 -6.74
CA ALA A 247 6.19 7.08 -6.50
C ALA A 247 6.87 6.50 -7.75
N ILE A 248 8.09 6.02 -7.57
CA ILE A 248 8.81 5.13 -8.49
C ILE A 248 9.25 3.90 -7.73
N LEU A 249 8.99 2.73 -8.29
CA LEU A 249 9.39 1.46 -7.69
C LEU A 249 10.18 0.64 -8.71
N LEU A 250 11.31 0.11 -8.26
CA LEU A 250 12.12 -0.83 -9.03
C LEU A 250 11.96 -2.24 -8.45
N ALA A 251 11.73 -3.21 -9.33
CA ALA A 251 11.57 -4.61 -8.98
C ALA A 251 12.50 -5.52 -9.81
N LYS A 252 12.94 -6.60 -9.20
CA LYS A 252 13.73 -7.65 -9.85
C LYS A 252 13.51 -8.97 -9.11
N ASP A 253 13.40 -10.06 -9.84
CA ASP A 253 13.26 -11.41 -9.28
C ASP A 253 12.06 -11.52 -8.29
N ASN A 254 10.91 -10.94 -8.66
CA ASN A 254 9.67 -10.89 -7.87
C ASN A 254 9.81 -10.19 -6.50
N ALA A 255 10.76 -9.29 -6.36
CA ALA A 255 10.97 -8.47 -5.17
C ALA A 255 11.25 -7.02 -5.56
N THR A 256 10.86 -6.08 -4.71
CA THR A 256 11.31 -4.70 -4.81
C THR A 256 12.80 -4.61 -4.54
N VAL A 257 13.50 -3.76 -5.28
CA VAL A 257 14.94 -3.52 -5.10
C VAL A 257 15.26 -2.05 -4.81
N GLY A 258 14.34 -1.15 -5.12
CA GLY A 258 14.48 0.26 -4.83
C GLY A 258 13.13 0.97 -4.86
N VAL A 259 12.86 1.83 -3.89
CA VAL A 259 11.59 2.55 -3.77
C VAL A 259 11.86 4.03 -3.55
N GLY A 260 11.36 4.86 -4.44
CA GLY A 260 11.32 6.31 -4.31
C GLY A 260 9.91 6.76 -3.94
N MET A 261 9.72 7.27 -2.73
CA MET A 261 8.43 7.55 -2.14
C MET A 261 8.28 9.02 -1.73
N GLY A 262 7.06 9.54 -1.83
CA GLY A 262 6.64 10.78 -1.18
C GLY A 262 7.34 12.04 -1.71
N GLN A 263 7.82 12.04 -2.94
CA GLN A 263 8.53 13.18 -3.50
C GLN A 263 7.58 14.16 -4.20
N VAL A 264 7.88 15.46 -4.12
CA VAL A 264 7.08 16.50 -4.77
C VAL A 264 7.25 16.55 -6.29
N ASN A 265 8.28 15.90 -6.81
CA ASN A 265 8.49 15.73 -8.25
C ASN A 265 8.94 14.29 -8.57
N ARG A 266 8.72 13.88 -9.81
CA ARG A 266 8.95 12.50 -10.25
C ARG A 266 10.44 12.19 -10.48
N VAL A 267 11.21 13.18 -10.85
CA VAL A 267 12.68 13.04 -11.04
C VAL A 267 13.35 12.65 -9.72
N ASP A 268 12.99 13.30 -8.62
CA ASP A 268 13.57 12.98 -7.33
C ASP A 268 13.11 11.59 -6.84
N SER A 269 11.87 11.17 -7.13
CA SER A 269 11.43 9.81 -6.89
C SER A 269 12.26 8.78 -7.66
N ALA A 270 12.53 9.04 -8.94
CA ALA A 270 13.37 8.17 -9.78
C ALA A 270 14.80 8.07 -9.23
N LYS A 271 15.41 9.22 -8.91
CA LYS A 271 16.74 9.26 -8.29
C LYS A 271 16.81 8.50 -6.98
N LEU A 272 15.82 8.72 -6.10
CA LEU A 272 15.74 8.02 -4.81
C LEU A 272 15.59 6.52 -4.97
N ALA A 273 14.74 6.05 -5.90
CA ALA A 273 14.55 4.64 -6.18
C ALA A 273 15.87 3.98 -6.66
N VAL A 274 16.57 4.62 -7.60
CA VAL A 274 17.86 4.15 -8.14
C VAL A 274 18.95 4.16 -7.07
N GLU A 275 19.07 5.24 -6.30
CA GLU A 275 20.03 5.34 -5.22
C GLU A 275 19.85 4.23 -4.20
N ARG A 276 18.61 4.00 -3.73
CA ARG A 276 18.31 2.93 -2.78
C ARG A 276 18.56 1.55 -3.37
N ALA A 277 18.22 1.32 -4.63
CA ALA A 277 18.52 0.05 -5.30
C ALA A 277 20.01 -0.29 -5.27
N ASN A 278 20.88 0.70 -5.44
CA ASN A 278 22.29 0.50 -5.66
C ASN A 278 23.17 0.69 -4.41
N THR A 279 22.64 1.26 -3.32
CA THR A 279 23.42 1.56 -2.11
C THR A 279 23.04 0.72 -0.90
N LEU A 280 21.82 0.17 -0.83
CA LEU A 280 21.29 -0.44 0.39
C LEU A 280 21.54 -1.96 0.51
N ALA A 281 22.01 -2.64 -0.51
CA ALA A 281 22.36 -4.06 -0.44
C ALA A 281 23.77 -4.30 -0.98
N ASP A 282 24.73 -4.24 -0.10
CA ASP A 282 26.14 -4.60 -0.35
C ASP A 282 26.77 -3.92 -1.58
N GLY A 283 26.23 -2.75 -2.01
CA GLY A 283 26.73 -1.98 -3.13
C GLY A 283 26.60 -2.65 -4.50
N THR A 284 25.75 -3.67 -4.64
CA THR A 284 25.44 -4.26 -5.93
C THR A 284 24.54 -3.36 -6.75
N ASN A 285 24.80 -3.24 -8.06
CA ASN A 285 23.94 -2.48 -8.98
C ASN A 285 22.64 -3.25 -9.25
N ARG A 286 21.62 -3.08 -8.39
CA ARG A 286 20.33 -3.77 -8.51
C ARG A 286 19.36 -3.10 -9.47
N SER A 287 19.59 -1.82 -9.81
CA SER A 287 18.78 -1.12 -10.82
C SER A 287 18.98 -1.68 -12.22
N GLU A 288 20.19 -2.19 -12.53
CA GLU A 288 20.49 -2.80 -13.83
C GLU A 288 19.66 -4.06 -14.05
N GLY A 289 18.93 -4.08 -15.16
CA GLY A 289 18.03 -5.17 -15.55
C GLY A 289 16.75 -5.26 -14.70
N SER A 290 16.47 -4.27 -13.85
CA SER A 290 15.22 -4.19 -13.08
C SER A 290 14.03 -3.71 -13.95
N PHE A 291 12.83 -3.87 -13.40
CA PHE A 291 11.57 -3.42 -13.96
C PHE A 291 11.08 -2.22 -13.14
N ALA A 292 10.72 -1.13 -13.80
CA ALA A 292 10.29 0.10 -13.14
C ALA A 292 8.79 0.34 -13.30
N ALA A 293 8.13 0.75 -12.23
CA ALA A 293 6.75 1.22 -12.25
C ALA A 293 6.67 2.65 -11.71
N SER A 294 5.82 3.47 -12.35
CA SER A 294 5.51 4.82 -11.94
C SER A 294 4.01 4.95 -11.66
N ASP A 295 3.65 5.46 -10.49
CA ASP A 295 2.25 5.61 -10.04
C ASP A 295 1.40 6.54 -10.93
N ALA A 296 2.06 7.44 -11.68
CA ALA A 296 1.46 8.33 -12.67
C ALA A 296 2.41 8.57 -13.86
N PHE A 297 1.94 9.31 -14.87
CA PHE A 297 2.72 9.60 -16.06
C PHE A 297 3.98 10.43 -15.79
N PHE A 298 5.00 10.30 -16.64
CA PHE A 298 6.14 11.20 -16.66
C PHE A 298 5.75 12.50 -17.38
N PRO A 299 5.79 13.67 -16.70
CA PRO A 299 5.44 14.94 -17.35
C PRO A 299 6.50 15.41 -18.36
N PHE A 300 7.75 14.93 -18.21
CA PHE A 300 8.91 15.17 -19.04
C PHE A 300 9.77 13.90 -19.09
N ALA A 301 10.70 13.81 -20.05
CA ALA A 301 11.58 12.66 -20.17
C ALA A 301 12.62 12.53 -19.04
N ASP A 302 12.94 13.62 -18.34
CA ASP A 302 14.00 13.69 -17.32
C ASP A 302 13.88 12.65 -16.20
N GLY A 303 12.67 12.38 -15.71
CA GLY A 303 12.42 11.34 -14.71
C GLY A 303 12.61 9.93 -15.27
N LEU A 304 12.24 9.70 -16.53
CA LEU A 304 12.48 8.45 -17.23
C LEU A 304 13.97 8.27 -17.53
N GLU A 305 14.67 9.30 -17.98
CA GLU A 305 16.11 9.26 -18.31
C GLU A 305 16.94 8.77 -17.11
N VAL A 306 16.59 9.15 -15.88
CA VAL A 306 17.23 8.61 -14.66
C VAL A 306 17.14 7.09 -14.58
N LEU A 307 16.00 6.52 -14.97
CA LEU A 307 15.78 5.06 -14.96
C LEU A 307 16.52 4.39 -16.13
N LEU A 308 16.52 5.01 -17.31
CA LEU A 308 17.23 4.52 -18.47
C LEU A 308 18.75 4.48 -18.25
N ASP A 309 19.32 5.53 -17.69
CA ASP A 309 20.75 5.64 -17.33
C ASP A 309 21.14 4.61 -16.23
N ALA A 310 20.18 4.23 -15.38
CA ALA A 310 20.34 3.21 -14.34
C ALA A 310 20.24 1.78 -14.86
N GLY A 311 19.96 1.59 -16.17
CA GLY A 311 19.92 0.28 -16.83
C GLY A 311 18.66 -0.52 -16.59
N VAL A 312 17.51 0.11 -16.34
CA VAL A 312 16.24 -0.62 -16.22
C VAL A 312 15.89 -1.33 -17.53
N LYS A 313 15.32 -2.53 -17.43
CA LYS A 313 14.96 -3.38 -18.58
C LYS A 313 13.64 -2.94 -19.23
N ALA A 314 12.66 -2.57 -18.40
CA ALA A 314 11.37 -2.12 -18.88
C ALA A 314 10.69 -1.19 -17.86
N VAL A 315 9.76 -0.37 -18.36
CA VAL A 315 9.02 0.63 -17.59
C VAL A 315 7.53 0.49 -17.83
N VAL A 316 6.72 0.60 -16.79
CA VAL A 316 5.26 0.74 -16.89
C VAL A 316 4.81 2.03 -16.23
N GLN A 317 3.92 2.74 -16.89
CA GLN A 317 3.33 4.00 -16.42
C GLN A 317 1.95 4.22 -17.07
N PRO A 318 1.12 5.12 -16.52
CA PRO A 318 -0.21 5.38 -17.10
C PRO A 318 -0.24 5.93 -18.53
N GLY A 319 0.71 6.78 -18.90
CA GLY A 319 0.58 7.64 -20.10
C GLY A 319 -0.44 8.76 -19.87
N GLY A 320 -0.74 9.51 -20.91
CA GLY A 320 -1.71 10.62 -20.90
C GLY A 320 -1.10 12.00 -20.64
N SER A 321 0.22 12.14 -20.69
CA SER A 321 0.91 13.43 -20.70
C SER A 321 0.82 14.08 -22.08
N ILE A 322 0.74 15.41 -22.13
CA ILE A 322 0.90 16.17 -23.38
C ILE A 322 2.27 15.90 -24.02
N ARG A 323 3.24 15.43 -23.25
CA ARG A 323 4.61 15.12 -23.68
C ARG A 323 4.92 13.64 -23.77
N ASP A 324 3.92 12.79 -23.92
CA ASP A 324 4.13 11.34 -24.05
C ASP A 324 5.06 11.00 -25.23
N GLU A 325 4.99 11.74 -26.34
CA GLU A 325 5.88 11.53 -27.49
C GLU A 325 7.35 11.71 -27.12
N GLU A 326 7.69 12.71 -26.30
CA GLU A 326 9.06 12.96 -25.82
C GLU A 326 9.55 11.79 -24.94
N VAL A 327 8.67 11.30 -24.05
CA VAL A 327 8.96 10.17 -23.13
C VAL A 327 9.11 8.87 -23.93
N ILE A 328 8.25 8.64 -24.93
CA ILE A 328 8.32 7.48 -25.84
C ILE A 328 9.63 7.48 -26.63
N GLU A 329 10.03 8.64 -27.16
CA GLU A 329 11.25 8.75 -27.95
C GLU A 329 12.50 8.49 -27.09
N ALA A 330 12.54 8.99 -25.87
CA ALA A 330 13.64 8.69 -24.92
C ALA A 330 13.75 7.18 -24.66
N ALA A 331 12.64 6.49 -24.42
CA ALA A 331 12.63 5.04 -24.24
C ALA A 331 13.12 4.28 -25.47
N LYS A 332 12.69 4.70 -26.69
CA LYS A 332 13.12 4.11 -27.96
C LYS A 332 14.62 4.29 -28.20
N MET A 333 15.15 5.49 -27.96
CA MET A 333 16.57 5.78 -28.13
C MET A 333 17.43 4.94 -27.19
N ALA A 334 16.96 4.67 -25.98
CA ALA A 334 17.63 3.81 -25.02
C ALA A 334 17.41 2.31 -25.27
N GLY A 335 16.51 1.92 -26.20
CA GLY A 335 16.18 0.53 -26.47
C GLY A 335 15.42 -0.15 -25.33
N VAL A 336 14.72 0.62 -24.48
CA VAL A 336 13.98 0.14 -23.32
C VAL A 336 12.51 -0.04 -23.67
N THR A 337 11.93 -1.16 -23.23
CA THR A 337 10.50 -1.43 -23.41
C THR A 337 9.68 -0.59 -22.45
N MET A 338 8.62 0.06 -22.97
CA MET A 338 7.68 0.83 -22.13
C MET A 338 6.24 0.49 -22.47
N TYR A 339 5.44 0.27 -21.40
CA TYR A 339 4.00 0.07 -21.49
C TYR A 339 3.23 1.23 -20.86
N PHE A 340 2.06 1.54 -21.45
CA PHE A 340 1.05 2.42 -20.88
C PHE A 340 -0.14 1.62 -20.35
N THR A 341 -0.54 1.88 -19.11
CA THR A 341 -1.68 1.23 -18.46
C THR A 341 -2.99 1.97 -18.71
N GLY A 342 -2.96 3.27 -19.01
CA GLY A 342 -4.14 4.14 -19.06
C GLY A 342 -4.76 4.45 -17.70
N THR A 343 -4.24 3.87 -16.63
CA THR A 343 -4.73 4.03 -15.24
C THR A 343 -3.60 4.49 -14.34
N ARG A 344 -3.86 5.40 -13.42
CA ARG A 344 -2.90 5.86 -12.41
C ARG A 344 -3.35 5.43 -11.01
N HIS A 345 -2.39 5.32 -10.09
CA HIS A 345 -2.63 4.97 -8.69
C HIS A 345 -1.93 5.96 -7.74
N PHE A 346 -2.50 7.15 -7.59
CA PHE A 346 -2.00 8.09 -6.57
C PHE A 346 -2.38 7.63 -5.17
N PHE A 347 -1.41 7.70 -4.27
CA PHE A 347 -1.61 7.43 -2.84
C PHE A 347 -1.01 8.57 -2.00
N HIS A 348 -1.87 9.41 -1.39
CA HIS A 348 -1.49 10.58 -0.60
C HIS A 348 -1.62 10.38 0.91
#